data_509ccbceb405d8ba0e4b18e75288ea50
#
_entry.id   509ccbceb405d8ba0e4b18e75288ea50
#
_cell.length_a   1.000
_cell.length_b   1.000
_cell.length_c   1.000
_cell.angle_alpha   90.00
_cell.angle_beta   90.00
_cell.angle_gamma   90.00
#
_symmetry.space_group_name_H-M   'P 1'
#
loop_
_entity.id
_entity.type
_entity.pdbx_description
1 polymer ?
#
loop_
_entity_poly.entity_id
_entity_poly.type
_entity_poly.pdbx_seq_one_letter_code
_entity_poly.pdbx_strand_id
1 'polypeptide(L)'
;MAEKVKDYDRGTRIADRRKELGLTQDELAHRIGVGRQALSSIENGGGFMTNTLANLVSALDVSERYILRGNTEYSKDELISEAVEVMSDMSEAQIQQFILMMKATKSMPN
;
A
#
# COMPACT_ATOMS: atom_id res chain seq x y z
N MET A 1 17.00 26.67 -8.53
CA MET A 1 17.15 25.92 -7.28
C MET A 1 15.90 25.09 -7.04
N ALA A 2 16.07 23.82 -6.85
CA ALA A 2 14.91 22.96 -6.63
C ALA A 2 14.46 23.08 -5.16
N GLU A 3 13.25 23.50 -4.94
CA GLU A 3 12.64 23.49 -3.63
C GLU A 3 12.15 22.08 -3.33
N LYS A 4 12.23 21.67 -2.06
CA LYS A 4 11.60 20.42 -1.64
C LYS A 4 10.09 20.61 -1.72
N VAL A 5 9.45 19.86 -2.61
CA VAL A 5 8.00 19.85 -2.74
C VAL A 5 7.45 18.89 -1.69
N LYS A 6 6.55 19.40 -0.86
CA LYS A 6 5.83 18.56 0.10
C LYS A 6 4.71 17.82 -0.60
N ASP A 7 4.53 16.56 -0.26
CA ASP A 7 3.42 15.76 -0.74
C ASP A 7 2.36 15.66 0.35
N TYR A 8 1.51 16.66 0.40
CA TYR A 8 0.44 16.75 1.41
C TYR A 8 -0.56 15.62 1.26
N ASP A 9 -0.86 15.20 0.04
CA ASP A 9 -1.81 14.10 -0.19
C ASP A 9 -1.28 12.80 0.37
N ARG A 10 0.01 12.53 0.16
CA ARG A 10 0.67 11.35 0.73
C ARG A 10 0.63 11.38 2.26
N GLY A 11 0.96 12.53 2.85
CA GLY A 11 0.92 12.70 4.30
C GLY A 11 -0.47 12.47 4.87
N THR A 12 -1.48 12.99 4.19
CA THR A 12 -2.89 12.82 4.59
C THR A 12 -3.30 11.35 4.52
N ARG A 13 -2.91 10.63 3.47
CA ARG A 13 -3.21 9.20 3.37
C ARG A 13 -2.63 8.41 4.53
N ILE A 14 -1.40 8.72 4.92
CA ILE A 14 -0.73 8.08 6.07
C ILE A 14 -1.48 8.38 7.35
N ALA A 15 -1.82 9.65 7.60
CA ALA A 15 -2.54 10.07 8.80
C ALA A 15 -3.93 9.44 8.86
N ASP A 16 -4.66 9.43 7.76
CA ASP A 16 -6.01 8.86 7.70
C ASP A 16 -5.99 7.36 7.99
N ARG A 17 -5.05 6.65 7.37
CA ARG A 17 -4.92 5.20 7.62
C ARG A 17 -4.55 4.90 9.06
N ARG A 18 -3.64 5.70 9.64
CA ARG A 18 -3.30 5.60 11.05
C ARG A 18 -4.55 5.72 11.93
N LYS A 19 -5.38 6.71 11.65
CA LYS A 19 -6.62 6.95 12.41
C LYS A 19 -7.63 5.82 12.23
N GLU A 20 -7.75 5.28 11.01
CA GLU A 20 -8.61 4.12 10.74
C GLU A 20 -8.22 2.92 11.61
N LEU A 21 -6.92 2.74 11.84
CA LEU A 21 -6.40 1.66 12.68
C LEU A 21 -6.46 1.97 14.18
N GLY A 22 -6.92 3.16 14.54
CA GLY A 22 -7.01 3.59 15.93
C GLY A 22 -5.67 3.89 16.58
N LEU A 23 -4.65 4.21 15.79
CA LEU A 23 -3.30 4.48 16.30
C LEU A 23 -3.09 5.97 16.56
N THR A 24 -2.43 6.28 17.67
CA THR A 24 -1.92 7.63 17.91
C THR A 24 -0.64 7.85 17.08
N GLN A 25 -0.23 9.11 16.95
CA GLN A 25 1.06 9.42 16.32
C GLN A 25 2.23 8.77 17.06
N ASP A 26 2.19 8.78 18.39
CA ASP A 26 3.24 8.13 19.21
C ASP A 26 3.31 6.64 18.94
N GLU A 27 2.16 5.97 18.85
CA GLU A 27 2.11 4.54 18.58
C GLU A 27 2.66 4.19 17.21
N LEU A 28 2.24 4.93 16.17
CA LEU A 28 2.77 4.69 14.81
C LEU A 28 4.25 5.01 14.73
N ALA A 29 4.68 6.15 15.30
CA ALA A 29 6.09 6.54 15.32
C ALA A 29 6.95 5.44 15.95
N HIS A 30 6.49 4.88 17.07
CA HIS A 30 7.18 3.78 17.73
C HIS A 30 7.30 2.56 16.82
N ARG A 31 6.21 2.18 16.15
CA ARG A 31 6.18 1.02 15.25
C ARG A 31 7.12 1.16 14.05
N ILE A 32 7.28 2.36 13.54
CA ILE A 32 8.14 2.61 12.37
C ILE A 32 9.55 3.06 12.75
N GLY A 33 9.84 3.16 14.05
CA GLY A 33 11.18 3.45 14.55
C GLY A 33 11.62 4.90 14.37
N VAL A 34 10.69 5.85 14.41
CA VAL A 34 11.00 7.29 14.33
C VAL A 34 10.40 8.03 15.52
N GLY A 35 10.83 9.26 15.73
CA GLY A 35 10.24 10.12 16.74
C GLY A 35 8.89 10.67 16.29
N ARG A 36 8.06 11.08 17.26
CA ARG A 36 6.75 11.66 16.97
C ARG A 36 6.83 12.88 16.06
N GLN A 37 7.85 13.74 16.26
CA GLN A 37 8.02 14.93 15.42
C GLN A 37 8.34 14.56 13.98
N ALA A 38 9.14 13.52 13.77
CA ALA A 38 9.44 13.02 12.44
C ALA A 38 8.17 12.50 11.76
N LEU A 39 7.35 11.75 12.47
CA LEU A 39 6.06 11.27 11.92
C LEU A 39 5.13 12.45 11.63
N SER A 40 5.05 13.43 12.52
CA SER A 40 4.25 14.62 12.26
C SER A 40 4.69 15.32 10.98
N SER A 41 5.98 15.45 10.76
CA SER A 41 6.51 16.00 9.51
C SER A 41 6.09 15.17 8.29
N ILE A 42 6.16 13.85 8.39
CA ILE A 42 5.74 12.93 7.32
C ILE A 42 4.25 13.11 7.02
N GLU A 43 3.42 13.19 8.03
CA GLU A 43 1.97 13.37 7.88
C GLU A 43 1.62 14.75 7.32
N ASN A 44 2.52 15.71 7.45
CA ASN A 44 2.40 17.04 6.87
C ASN A 44 3.10 17.17 5.51
N GLY A 45 3.43 16.06 4.88
CA GLY A 45 3.95 16.03 3.53
C GLY A 45 5.47 15.97 3.43
N GLY A 46 6.17 15.86 4.54
CA GLY A 46 7.62 15.71 4.54
C GLY A 46 8.08 14.40 3.94
N GLY A 47 9.29 14.37 3.39
CA GLY A 47 9.86 13.18 2.81
C GLY A 47 10.33 12.17 3.86
N PHE A 48 10.60 10.96 3.41
CA PHE A 48 11.12 9.89 4.24
C PHE A 48 11.94 8.91 3.40
N MET A 49 12.75 8.12 4.07
CA MET A 49 13.66 7.17 3.41
C MET A 49 12.94 5.87 3.06
N THR A 50 13.55 5.08 2.19
CA THR A 50 13.00 3.81 1.70
C THR A 50 12.68 2.84 2.84
N ASN A 51 13.56 2.77 3.85
CA ASN A 51 13.31 1.90 5.00
C ASN A 51 12.10 2.35 5.83
N THR A 52 11.87 3.66 5.92
CA THR A 52 10.69 4.20 6.58
C THR A 52 9.42 3.84 5.80
N LEU A 53 9.49 3.88 4.47
CA LEU A 53 8.39 3.44 3.61
C LEU A 53 8.04 1.97 3.87
N ALA A 54 9.04 1.09 3.92
CA ALA A 54 8.82 -0.32 4.21
C ALA A 54 8.16 -0.52 5.58
N ASN A 55 8.58 0.24 6.57
CA ASN A 55 8.02 0.17 7.91
C ASN A 55 6.57 0.70 7.95
N LEU A 56 6.28 1.77 7.20
CA LEU A 56 4.92 2.30 7.07
C LEU A 56 3.98 1.29 6.41
N VAL A 57 4.42 0.66 5.33
CA VAL A 57 3.66 -0.39 4.63
C VAL A 57 3.28 -1.51 5.60
N SER A 58 4.23 -1.97 6.39
CA SER A 58 4.00 -3.03 7.36
C SER A 58 3.09 -2.59 8.50
N ALA A 59 3.35 -1.42 9.10
CA ALA A 59 2.61 -0.93 10.26
C ALA A 59 1.16 -0.55 9.92
N LEU A 60 0.93 -0.02 8.74
CA LEU A 60 -0.40 0.42 8.30
C LEU A 60 -1.18 -0.64 7.53
N ASP A 61 -0.55 -1.76 7.22
CA ASP A 61 -1.14 -2.85 6.42
C ASP A 61 -1.74 -2.33 5.10
N VAL A 62 -0.92 -1.62 4.37
CA VAL A 62 -1.26 -1.07 3.04
C VAL A 62 -0.14 -1.37 2.07
N SER A 63 -0.40 -1.17 0.78
CA SER A 63 0.63 -1.31 -0.24
C SER A 63 1.53 -0.07 -0.29
N GLU A 64 2.74 -0.25 -0.79
CA GLU A 64 3.63 0.86 -1.12
C GLU A 64 2.97 1.84 -2.08
N ARG A 65 2.28 1.30 -3.09
CA ARG A 65 1.54 2.08 -4.07
C ARG A 65 0.47 2.96 -3.42
N TYR A 66 -0.24 2.44 -2.44
CA TYR A 66 -1.24 3.21 -1.70
C TYR A 66 -0.60 4.45 -1.05
N ILE A 67 0.54 4.25 -0.38
CA ILE A 67 1.23 5.36 0.29
C ILE A 67 1.71 6.38 -0.73
N LEU A 68 2.39 5.94 -1.78
CA LEU A 68 3.06 6.83 -2.73
C LEU A 68 2.10 7.51 -3.71
N ARG A 69 1.04 6.83 -4.11
CA ARG A 69 0.16 7.30 -5.18
C ARG A 69 -1.31 7.42 -4.79
N GLY A 70 -1.70 6.87 -3.64
CA GLY A 70 -3.09 6.88 -3.18
C GLY A 70 -4.02 6.05 -4.05
N ASN A 71 -3.49 5.25 -4.95
CA ASN A 71 -4.28 4.51 -5.91
C ASN A 71 -4.41 3.06 -5.48
N THR A 72 -5.63 2.64 -5.17
CA THR A 72 -5.98 1.26 -4.86
C THR A 72 -6.43 0.50 -6.11
N GLU A 73 -6.61 1.21 -7.22
CA GLU A 73 -6.96 0.60 -8.49
C GLU A 73 -5.70 0.30 -9.29
N TYR A 74 -5.67 -0.88 -9.87
CA TYR A 74 -4.58 -1.34 -10.72
C TYR A 74 -5.05 -1.35 -12.16
N SER A 75 -4.14 -1.08 -13.10
CA SER A 75 -4.45 -1.30 -14.51
C SER A 75 -4.66 -2.79 -14.77
N LYS A 76 -5.33 -3.11 -15.87
CA LYS A 76 -5.53 -4.51 -16.27
C LYS A 76 -4.21 -5.27 -16.37
N ASP A 77 -3.18 -4.65 -16.97
CA ASP A 77 -1.88 -5.29 -17.12
C ASP A 77 -1.20 -5.56 -15.77
N GLU A 78 -1.31 -4.63 -14.83
CA GLU A 78 -0.79 -4.82 -13.48
C GLU A 78 -1.50 -5.96 -12.76
N LEU A 79 -2.82 -6.06 -12.88
CA LEU A 79 -3.59 -7.14 -12.29
C LEU A 79 -3.23 -8.50 -12.89
N ILE A 80 -3.03 -8.57 -14.19
CA ILE A 80 -2.60 -9.80 -14.86
C ILE A 80 -1.23 -10.22 -14.37
N SER A 81 -0.29 -9.28 -14.28
CA SER A 81 1.07 -9.55 -13.78
C SER A 81 1.05 -10.07 -12.35
N GLU A 82 0.24 -9.47 -11.50
CA GLU A 82 0.09 -9.93 -10.11
C GLU A 82 -0.51 -11.33 -10.05
N ALA A 83 -1.51 -11.62 -10.88
CA ALA A 83 -2.11 -12.95 -10.95
C ALA A 83 -1.09 -14.01 -11.34
N VAL A 84 -0.24 -13.72 -12.34
CA VAL A 84 0.83 -14.62 -12.75
C VAL A 84 1.83 -14.87 -11.62
N GLU A 85 2.21 -13.82 -10.92
CA GLU A 85 3.13 -13.91 -9.78
C GLU A 85 2.56 -14.79 -8.67
N VAL A 86 1.31 -14.58 -8.30
CA VAL A 86 0.62 -15.39 -7.29
C VAL A 86 0.55 -16.85 -7.73
N MET A 87 0.22 -17.11 -9.00
CA MET A 87 0.10 -18.46 -9.51
C MET A 87 1.42 -19.19 -9.63
N SER A 88 2.55 -18.49 -9.69
CA SER A 88 3.86 -19.14 -9.83
C SER A 88 4.22 -20.07 -8.69
N ASP A 89 3.68 -19.84 -7.50
CA ASP A 89 3.89 -20.65 -6.31
C ASP A 89 2.79 -21.69 -6.08
N MET A 90 1.83 -21.79 -6.98
CA MET A 90 0.68 -22.66 -6.83
C MET A 90 0.90 -23.98 -7.57
N SER A 91 0.28 -25.06 -7.05
CA SER A 91 0.27 -26.36 -7.72
C SER A 91 -0.63 -26.33 -8.97
N GLU A 92 -0.44 -27.29 -9.87
CA GLU A 92 -1.30 -27.44 -11.05
C GLU A 92 -2.77 -27.56 -10.67
N ALA A 93 -3.08 -28.33 -9.61
CA ALA A 93 -4.45 -28.50 -9.15
C ALA A 93 -5.05 -27.17 -8.68
N GLN A 94 -4.29 -26.37 -7.95
CA GLN A 94 -4.73 -25.05 -7.50
C GLN A 94 -4.96 -24.09 -8.68
N ILE A 95 -4.07 -24.11 -9.66
CA ILE A 95 -4.20 -23.29 -10.86
C ILE A 95 -5.47 -23.67 -11.65
N GLN A 96 -5.72 -24.97 -11.81
CA GLN A 96 -6.94 -25.44 -12.46
C GLN A 96 -8.20 -24.95 -11.77
N GLN A 97 -8.21 -24.99 -10.44
CA GLN A 97 -9.34 -24.49 -9.63
C GLN A 97 -9.56 -23.00 -9.90
N PHE A 98 -8.49 -22.21 -9.93
CA PHE A 98 -8.59 -20.77 -10.21
C PHE A 98 -9.07 -20.50 -11.62
N ILE A 99 -8.62 -21.27 -12.60
CA ILE A 99 -9.10 -21.13 -13.99
C ILE A 99 -10.61 -21.35 -14.07
N LEU A 100 -11.12 -22.35 -13.37
CA LEU A 100 -12.56 -22.59 -13.32
C LEU A 100 -13.32 -21.41 -12.70
N MET A 101 -12.80 -20.85 -11.61
CA MET A 101 -13.38 -19.68 -10.96
C MET A 101 -13.34 -18.45 -11.89
N MET A 102 -12.24 -18.24 -12.60
CA MET A 102 -12.11 -17.13 -13.54
C MET A 102 -13.08 -17.25 -14.71
N LYS A 103 -13.28 -18.46 -15.23
CA LYS A 103 -14.24 -18.71 -16.30
C LYS A 103 -15.66 -18.40 -15.86
N ALA A 104 -16.02 -18.80 -14.63
CA ALA A 104 -17.31 -18.48 -14.05
C ALA A 104 -17.51 -16.97 -13.91
N THR A 105 -16.49 -16.27 -13.43
CA THR A 105 -16.50 -14.82 -13.31
C THR A 105 -16.67 -14.13 -14.66
N LYS A 106 -16.01 -14.65 -15.70
CA LYS A 106 -16.09 -14.08 -17.06
C LYS A 106 -17.51 -14.14 -17.63
N SER A 107 -18.27 -15.15 -17.26
CA SER A 107 -19.66 -15.30 -17.74
C SER A 107 -20.67 -14.48 -16.93
N MET A 108 -20.24 -13.80 -15.86
CA MET A 108 -21.13 -12.93 -15.08
C MET A 108 -21.33 -11.58 -15.79
N PRO A 109 -22.54 -11.00 -15.73
CA PRO A 109 -22.77 -9.66 -16.26
C PRO A 109 -21.98 -8.62 -15.43
N ASN A 110 -21.54 -7.58 -16.11
CA ASN A 110 -20.82 -6.47 -15.47
C ASN A 110 -21.74 -5.63 -14.58
#